data_6076f171bbf881ac110547f009fc4cd8
#
_entry.id   6076f171bbf881ac110547f009fc4cd8
#
_cell.length_a   1.000
_cell.length_b   1.000
_cell.length_c   1.000
_cell.angle_alpha   90.00
_cell.angle_beta   90.00
_cell.angle_gamma   90.00
#
_symmetry.space_group_name_H-M   'P 1'
#
loop_
_entity.id
_entity.type
_entity.pdbx_description
1 polymer ?
#
loop_
_entity_poly.entity_id
_entity_poly.type
_entity_poly.pdbx_seq_one_letter_code
_entity_poly.pdbx_strand_id
1 'polypeptide(L)'
;KTKEQTTMVENPIEYVSTLVGTLSDGSFSAGNTYPATARPWGMNFWTPVTGEMGDGWVYSYDVLQIRGFEQTHQPSPWINDYGQFAIMPVRDAANVSQDARSSWFTHKSETAKPHYYQVYLCDHDINAELTPTDRAAAFRFTYPESTTSGIIIDAYDEGSYIKVIPEENA
;
A
#
# COMPACT_ATOMS: atom_id res chain seq x y z
N LYS A 1 -25.47 -16.67 39.96
CA LYS A 1 -24.46 -16.05 39.08
C LYS A 1 -24.45 -16.83 37.79
N THR A 2 -25.10 -16.29 36.75
CA THR A 2 -25.12 -16.84 35.41
C THR A 2 -23.70 -16.61 34.82
N LYS A 3 -22.99 -17.69 34.46
CA LYS A 3 -21.77 -17.58 33.70
C LYS A 3 -22.16 -17.10 32.30
N GLU A 4 -21.78 -15.88 31.92
CA GLU A 4 -21.84 -15.45 30.55
C GLU A 4 -20.95 -16.41 29.72
N GLN A 5 -21.57 -17.09 28.81
CA GLN A 5 -20.88 -17.97 27.88
C GLN A 5 -20.23 -17.06 26.82
N THR A 6 -18.94 -16.81 26.97
CA THR A 6 -18.17 -16.05 25.97
C THR A 6 -18.15 -16.85 24.69
N THR A 7 -18.91 -16.43 23.70
CA THR A 7 -18.89 -17.03 22.37
C THR A 7 -17.56 -16.61 21.70
N MET A 8 -16.69 -17.55 21.45
CA MET A 8 -15.46 -17.29 20.69
C MET A 8 -15.83 -16.91 19.26
N VAL A 9 -15.24 -15.83 18.76
CA VAL A 9 -15.40 -15.41 17.37
C VAL A 9 -14.69 -16.41 16.47
N GLU A 10 -15.40 -16.96 15.49
CA GLU A 10 -14.90 -18.05 14.65
C GLU A 10 -13.72 -17.63 13.77
N ASN A 11 -13.70 -16.42 13.28
CA ASN A 11 -12.61 -15.88 12.46
C ASN A 11 -12.33 -14.41 12.84
N PRO A 12 -11.54 -14.15 13.88
CA PRO A 12 -11.38 -12.80 14.42
C PRO A 12 -10.72 -11.82 13.44
N ILE A 13 -9.94 -12.28 12.47
CA ILE A 13 -9.26 -11.42 11.48
C ILE A 13 -10.27 -10.71 10.57
N GLU A 14 -11.45 -11.24 10.38
CA GLU A 14 -12.51 -10.59 9.57
C GLU A 14 -13.06 -9.32 10.22
N TYR A 15 -12.84 -9.16 11.52
CA TYR A 15 -13.28 -7.99 12.29
C TYR A 15 -12.18 -6.94 12.45
N VAL A 16 -10.99 -7.18 11.89
CA VAL A 16 -9.88 -6.24 11.92
C VAL A 16 -9.88 -5.42 10.62
N SER A 17 -9.95 -4.11 10.75
CA SER A 17 -9.78 -3.16 9.65
C SER A 17 -8.50 -2.36 9.87
N THR A 18 -7.57 -2.42 8.92
CA THR A 18 -6.35 -1.60 8.96
C THR A 18 -6.60 -0.15 8.52
N LEU A 19 -7.81 0.18 8.09
CA LEU A 19 -8.22 1.55 7.76
C LEU A 19 -8.54 2.40 9.00
N VAL A 20 -8.64 1.80 10.18
CA VAL A 20 -8.90 2.54 11.42
C VAL A 20 -7.73 3.48 11.71
N GLY A 21 -8.03 4.77 11.90
CA GLY A 21 -7.03 5.81 12.17
C GLY A 21 -6.34 6.37 10.92
N THR A 22 -6.79 6.02 9.71
CA THR A 22 -6.16 6.48 8.46
C THR A 22 -6.73 7.79 7.90
N LEU A 23 -7.78 8.34 8.50
CA LEU A 23 -8.21 9.71 8.22
C LEU A 23 -7.25 10.67 8.94
N SER A 24 -6.21 11.07 8.23
CA SER A 24 -5.16 11.93 8.77
C SER A 24 -5.49 13.40 8.53
N ASP A 25 -5.39 14.19 9.57
CA ASP A 25 -5.43 15.64 9.49
C ASP A 25 -4.20 16.24 10.18
N GLY A 26 -4.05 17.57 10.15
CA GLY A 26 -2.93 18.28 10.79
C GLY A 26 -2.99 18.31 12.32
N SER A 27 -3.95 17.65 12.97
CA SER A 27 -4.09 17.63 14.42
C SER A 27 -3.44 16.38 15.03
N PHE A 28 -2.86 16.54 16.20
CA PHE A 28 -2.09 15.47 16.85
C PHE A 28 -2.86 14.23 17.30
N SER A 29 -4.17 14.28 17.29
CA SER A 29 -5.00 13.22 17.85
C SER A 29 -5.93 12.57 16.87
N ALA A 30 -5.87 12.94 15.60
CA ALA A 30 -6.72 12.40 14.55
C ALA A 30 -5.90 11.64 13.51
N GLY A 31 -5.98 10.32 13.55
CA GLY A 31 -5.39 9.48 12.54
C GLY A 31 -3.88 9.26 12.70
N ASN A 32 -3.13 9.59 11.65
CA ASN A 32 -1.66 9.43 11.58
C ASN A 32 -1.22 7.97 11.49
N THR A 33 -2.06 7.12 10.94
CA THR A 33 -1.74 5.74 10.59
C THR A 33 -1.99 5.50 9.11
N TYR A 34 -1.51 4.39 8.62
CA TYR A 34 -1.79 3.92 7.26
C TYR A 34 -2.32 2.48 7.30
N PRO A 35 -2.97 1.98 6.26
CA PRO A 35 -3.51 0.62 6.23
C PRO A 35 -2.39 -0.42 6.11
N ALA A 36 -1.65 -0.60 7.18
CA ALA A 36 -0.49 -1.46 7.23
C ALA A 36 -0.85 -2.91 6.93
N THR A 37 -0.20 -3.48 5.92
CA THR A 37 -0.28 -4.89 5.57
C THR A 37 1.05 -5.54 5.90
N ALA A 38 1.07 -6.38 6.93
CA ALA A 38 2.28 -7.00 7.48
C ALA A 38 1.97 -8.31 8.17
N ARG A 39 2.98 -9.16 8.34
CA ARG A 39 2.88 -10.31 9.25
C ARG A 39 3.14 -9.86 10.69
N PRO A 40 2.52 -10.53 11.68
CA PRO A 40 2.89 -10.33 13.07
C PRO A 40 4.40 -10.53 13.26
N TRP A 41 5.07 -9.53 13.86
CA TRP A 41 6.52 -9.52 14.07
C TRP A 41 7.36 -9.53 12.79
N GLY A 42 6.76 -9.22 11.64
CA GLY A 42 7.46 -9.06 10.37
C GLY A 42 8.42 -7.87 10.39
N MET A 43 9.42 -7.92 9.51
CA MET A 43 10.45 -6.89 9.39
C MET A 43 10.04 -5.78 8.41
N ASN A 44 8.92 -5.92 7.74
CA ASN A 44 8.43 -4.95 6.78
C ASN A 44 6.90 -4.82 6.84
N PHE A 45 6.45 -3.62 6.51
CA PHE A 45 5.04 -3.28 6.34
C PHE A 45 4.86 -2.73 4.93
N TRP A 46 3.69 -2.91 4.37
CA TRP A 46 3.34 -2.36 3.06
C TRP A 46 2.07 -1.56 3.15
N THR A 47 2.00 -0.48 2.39
CA THR A 47 0.85 0.42 2.35
C THR A 47 0.64 0.98 0.95
N PRO A 48 -0.60 1.23 0.51
CA PRO A 48 -0.84 2.14 -0.60
C PRO A 48 -0.41 3.56 -0.20
N VAL A 49 -0.01 4.34 -1.19
CA VAL A 49 0.42 5.73 -1.04
C VAL A 49 -0.60 6.64 -1.71
N THR A 50 -1.23 7.52 -0.93
CA THR A 50 -2.12 8.57 -1.44
C THR A 50 -1.48 9.96 -1.37
N GLY A 51 -0.43 10.14 -0.55
CA GLY A 51 0.43 11.32 -0.48
C GLY A 51 1.52 11.32 -1.55
N GLU A 52 2.41 12.30 -1.50
CA GLU A 52 3.63 12.30 -2.30
C GLU A 52 4.71 11.46 -1.62
N MET A 53 5.59 10.86 -2.42
CA MET A 53 6.76 10.17 -1.86
C MET A 53 7.62 11.15 -1.08
N GLY A 54 8.04 10.71 0.11
CA GLY A 54 8.74 11.60 1.04
C GLY A 54 7.80 12.41 1.93
N ASP A 55 6.50 12.36 1.72
CA ASP A 55 5.54 12.95 2.64
C ASP A 55 5.42 12.09 3.91
N GLY A 56 5.35 12.75 5.07
CA GLY A 56 5.07 12.09 6.35
C GLY A 56 3.68 11.43 6.44
N TRP A 57 2.78 11.77 5.53
CA TRP A 57 1.43 11.26 5.45
C TRP A 57 1.25 10.36 4.22
N VAL A 58 1.78 9.17 4.29
CA VAL A 58 1.75 8.23 3.15
C VAL A 58 0.34 7.85 2.69
N TYR A 59 -0.64 7.87 3.58
CA TYR A 59 -2.03 7.54 3.26
C TYR A 59 -3.01 8.41 4.04
N SER A 60 -4.02 8.93 3.36
CA SER A 60 -5.19 9.54 3.98
C SER A 60 -6.46 8.94 3.39
N TYR A 61 -7.41 8.58 4.26
CA TYR A 61 -8.65 7.89 3.87
C TYR A 61 -9.52 8.70 2.90
N ASP A 62 -9.50 10.02 2.99
CA ASP A 62 -10.29 10.92 2.13
C ASP A 62 -9.63 11.23 0.78
N VAL A 63 -8.39 10.82 0.57
CA VAL A 63 -7.69 10.96 -0.72
C VAL A 63 -7.87 9.70 -1.55
N LEU A 64 -8.59 9.83 -2.66
CA LEU A 64 -9.01 8.72 -3.51
C LEU A 64 -8.09 8.51 -4.73
N GLN A 65 -6.80 8.83 -4.61
CA GLN A 65 -5.79 8.60 -5.63
C GLN A 65 -4.59 7.85 -5.04
N ILE A 66 -4.26 6.69 -5.62
CA ILE A 66 -3.08 5.91 -5.26
C ILE A 66 -1.97 6.23 -6.26
N ARG A 67 -0.76 6.50 -5.73
CA ARG A 67 0.47 6.80 -6.48
C ARG A 67 1.48 5.65 -6.48
N GLY A 68 1.23 4.63 -5.67
CA GLY A 68 2.08 3.44 -5.56
C GLY A 68 1.79 2.63 -4.30
N PHE A 69 2.56 1.58 -4.13
CA PHE A 69 2.60 0.76 -2.92
C PHE A 69 4.00 0.85 -2.34
N GLU A 70 4.11 1.30 -1.11
CA GLU A 70 5.37 1.61 -0.46
C GLU A 70 5.71 0.59 0.62
N GLN A 71 6.99 0.22 0.69
CA GLN A 71 7.51 -0.53 1.80
C GLN A 71 7.86 0.41 2.94
N THR A 72 7.44 0.06 4.13
CA THR A 72 7.77 0.75 5.38
C THR A 72 8.03 -0.27 6.47
N HIS A 73 8.37 0.14 7.69
CA HIS A 73 8.66 -0.80 8.77
C HIS A 73 7.98 -0.45 10.10
N GLN A 74 7.14 0.58 10.11
CA GLN A 74 6.30 0.85 11.27
C GLN A 74 5.01 1.56 10.85
N PRO A 75 3.94 1.42 11.66
CA PRO A 75 2.61 1.90 11.29
C PRO A 75 2.38 3.40 11.50
N SER A 76 3.40 4.17 11.89
CA SER A 76 3.30 5.63 12.05
C SER A 76 4.46 6.33 11.35
N PRO A 77 4.23 7.01 10.23
CA PRO A 77 5.27 7.66 9.43
C PRO A 77 5.63 9.07 9.95
N TRP A 78 5.74 9.24 11.25
CA TRP A 78 5.83 10.52 11.90
C TRP A 78 7.03 11.40 11.48
N ILE A 79 8.15 10.81 11.17
CA ILE A 79 9.39 11.56 10.87
C ILE A 79 9.87 11.36 9.43
N ASN A 80 9.05 10.75 8.60
CA ASN A 80 9.30 10.58 7.17
C ASN A 80 10.64 9.91 6.83
N ASP A 81 11.06 8.94 7.62
CA ASP A 81 12.29 8.16 7.43
C ASP A 81 12.02 6.71 6.99
N TYR A 82 10.78 6.43 6.63
CA TYR A 82 10.29 5.14 6.17
C TYR A 82 9.80 5.24 4.74
N GLY A 83 9.88 4.15 4.02
CA GLY A 83 9.46 4.13 2.63
C GLY A 83 10.61 4.49 1.69
N GLN A 84 11.44 3.52 1.41
CA GLN A 84 12.64 3.70 0.58
C GLN A 84 12.34 3.64 -0.91
N PHE A 85 11.20 3.08 -1.29
CA PHE A 85 10.76 2.98 -2.67
C PHE A 85 9.26 2.64 -2.73
N ALA A 86 8.65 2.97 -3.88
CA ALA A 86 7.29 2.57 -4.21
C ALA A 86 7.25 1.73 -5.49
N ILE A 87 6.25 0.87 -5.57
CA ILE A 87 5.94 0.07 -6.77
C ILE A 87 4.57 0.50 -7.26
N MET A 88 4.45 0.84 -8.56
CA MET A 88 3.17 1.17 -9.17
C MET A 88 2.97 0.41 -10.48
N PRO A 89 1.94 -0.45 -10.58
CA PRO A 89 1.54 -1.03 -11.84
C PRO A 89 0.80 0.02 -12.67
N VAL A 90 1.15 0.14 -13.94
CA VAL A 90 0.58 1.13 -14.85
C VAL A 90 0.21 0.50 -16.19
N ARG A 91 -0.85 1.01 -16.79
CA ARG A 91 -1.28 0.60 -18.14
C ARG A 91 -0.38 1.20 -19.22
N ASP A 92 0.21 2.36 -18.95
CA ASP A 92 1.16 3.01 -19.84
C ASP A 92 2.44 3.37 -19.06
N ALA A 93 3.51 2.64 -19.33
CA ALA A 93 4.79 2.80 -18.65
C ALA A 93 5.54 4.11 -19.00
N ALA A 94 5.03 4.93 -19.94
CA ALA A 94 5.55 6.25 -20.19
C ALA A 94 5.20 7.27 -19.09
N ASN A 95 4.18 7.01 -18.30
CA ASN A 95 3.69 7.89 -17.23
C ASN A 95 4.45 7.63 -15.92
N VAL A 96 5.65 8.17 -15.79
CA VAL A 96 6.57 7.87 -14.67
C VAL A 96 6.43 8.82 -13.47
N SER A 97 6.01 10.08 -13.66
CA SER A 97 5.85 11.01 -12.53
C SER A 97 4.75 10.55 -11.58
N GLN A 98 4.84 10.93 -10.31
CA GLN A 98 3.89 10.51 -9.28
C GLN A 98 2.44 10.89 -9.63
N ASP A 99 2.22 12.08 -10.16
CA ASP A 99 0.89 12.52 -10.59
C ASP A 99 0.42 11.79 -11.86
N ALA A 100 1.29 11.63 -12.86
CA ALA A 100 0.91 11.00 -14.12
C ALA A 100 0.60 9.50 -13.98
N ARG A 101 1.25 8.81 -13.03
CA ARG A 101 1.00 7.40 -12.74
C ARG A 101 -0.11 7.17 -11.72
N SER A 102 -0.58 8.21 -11.03
CA SER A 102 -1.63 8.09 -10.02
C SER A 102 -2.90 7.51 -10.61
N SER A 103 -3.66 6.80 -9.81
CA SER A 103 -4.94 6.22 -10.22
C SER A 103 -6.02 6.47 -9.19
N TRP A 104 -7.19 6.86 -9.66
CA TRP A 104 -8.39 6.88 -8.83
C TRP A 104 -8.76 5.47 -8.37
N PHE A 105 -9.28 5.39 -7.16
CA PHE A 105 -9.87 4.19 -6.60
C PHE A 105 -11.11 4.52 -5.77
N THR A 106 -11.80 3.51 -5.30
CA THR A 106 -12.91 3.67 -4.35
C THR A 106 -12.77 2.66 -3.22
N HIS A 107 -13.11 3.04 -2.00
CA HIS A 107 -13.13 2.14 -0.85
C HIS A 107 -14.07 0.94 -1.02
N LYS A 108 -15.02 1.02 -1.97
CA LYS A 108 -15.87 -0.15 -2.32
C LYS A 108 -15.12 -1.25 -3.04
N SER A 109 -14.01 -0.91 -3.71
CA SER A 109 -13.12 -1.83 -4.41
C SER A 109 -11.80 -2.03 -3.66
N GLU A 110 -11.72 -1.59 -2.41
CA GLU A 110 -10.56 -1.73 -1.54
C GLU A 110 -10.82 -2.79 -0.47
N THR A 111 -9.86 -3.68 -0.29
CA THR A 111 -9.82 -4.62 0.82
C THR A 111 -8.54 -4.39 1.60
N ALA A 112 -8.66 -3.94 2.84
CA ALA A 112 -7.53 -3.67 3.71
C ALA A 112 -7.60 -4.56 4.95
N LYS A 113 -6.80 -5.63 4.94
CA LYS A 113 -6.66 -6.61 6.02
C LYS A 113 -5.21 -6.63 6.50
N PRO A 114 -4.92 -7.04 7.73
CA PRO A 114 -3.55 -7.10 8.24
C PRO A 114 -2.60 -7.94 7.37
N HIS A 115 -3.11 -8.97 6.71
CA HIS A 115 -2.33 -9.93 5.93
C HIS A 115 -2.54 -9.82 4.41
N TYR A 116 -3.45 -8.97 3.95
CA TYR A 116 -3.81 -8.87 2.54
C TYR A 116 -4.37 -7.48 2.21
N TYR A 117 -3.89 -6.91 1.14
CA TYR A 117 -4.42 -5.69 0.57
C TYR A 117 -4.80 -5.91 -0.89
N GLN A 118 -5.92 -5.33 -1.30
CA GLN A 118 -6.39 -5.33 -2.68
C GLN A 118 -7.06 -4.02 -3.00
N VAL A 119 -6.83 -3.51 -4.21
CA VAL A 119 -7.54 -2.35 -4.74
C VAL A 119 -7.64 -2.41 -6.25
N TYR A 120 -8.71 -1.85 -6.79
CA TYR A 120 -8.85 -1.65 -8.23
C TYR A 120 -8.44 -0.22 -8.61
N LEU A 121 -7.44 -0.12 -9.48
CA LEU A 121 -6.87 1.13 -9.98
C LEU A 121 -7.64 1.53 -11.24
N CYS A 122 -8.57 2.50 -11.09
CA CYS A 122 -9.57 2.81 -12.11
C CYS A 122 -8.97 3.35 -13.42
N ASP A 123 -7.95 4.24 -13.34
CA ASP A 123 -7.36 4.86 -14.53
C ASP A 123 -6.49 3.89 -15.33
N HIS A 124 -5.99 2.86 -14.68
CA HIS A 124 -5.15 1.86 -15.30
C HIS A 124 -5.90 0.57 -15.65
N ASP A 125 -7.13 0.39 -15.14
CA ASP A 125 -7.91 -0.86 -15.27
C ASP A 125 -7.14 -2.08 -14.73
N ILE A 126 -6.50 -1.90 -13.57
CA ILE A 126 -5.64 -2.90 -12.95
C ILE A 126 -6.17 -3.29 -11.58
N ASN A 127 -6.30 -4.59 -11.34
CA ASN A 127 -6.48 -5.09 -9.98
C ASN A 127 -5.12 -5.36 -9.36
N ALA A 128 -4.82 -4.64 -8.27
CA ALA A 128 -3.57 -4.77 -7.52
C ALA A 128 -3.82 -5.49 -6.20
N GLU A 129 -3.04 -6.52 -5.94
CA GLU A 129 -3.11 -7.34 -4.73
C GLU A 129 -1.73 -7.48 -4.13
N LEU A 130 -1.64 -7.47 -2.81
CA LEU A 130 -0.40 -7.76 -2.11
C LEU A 130 -0.62 -8.57 -0.84
N THR A 131 0.35 -9.39 -0.50
CA THR A 131 0.43 -10.11 0.76
C THR A 131 1.87 -10.14 1.26
N PRO A 132 2.11 -9.87 2.56
CA PRO A 132 3.46 -9.80 3.10
C PRO A 132 4.00 -11.16 3.52
N THR A 133 5.30 -11.26 3.56
CA THR A 133 6.05 -12.26 4.34
C THR A 133 6.80 -11.56 5.47
N ASP A 134 7.67 -12.24 6.19
CA ASP A 134 8.43 -11.64 7.28
C ASP A 134 9.39 -10.54 6.80
N ARG A 135 9.88 -10.61 5.54
CA ARG A 135 10.90 -9.70 5.00
C ARG A 135 10.67 -9.28 3.55
N ALA A 136 9.59 -9.75 2.92
CA ALA A 136 9.25 -9.47 1.53
C ALA A 136 7.74 -9.37 1.37
N ALA A 137 7.27 -9.08 0.17
CA ALA A 137 5.87 -9.17 -0.20
C ALA A 137 5.71 -9.84 -1.56
N ALA A 138 4.60 -10.52 -1.74
CA ALA A 138 4.16 -10.97 -3.04
C ALA A 138 3.10 -10.01 -3.58
N PHE A 139 3.29 -9.56 -4.80
CA PHE A 139 2.33 -8.75 -5.54
C PHE A 139 1.73 -9.56 -6.67
N ARG A 140 0.45 -9.32 -6.92
CA ARG A 140 -0.24 -9.79 -8.13
C ARG A 140 -0.96 -8.62 -8.76
N PHE A 141 -0.57 -8.29 -9.98
CA PHE A 141 -1.21 -7.28 -10.80
C PHE A 141 -1.94 -7.94 -11.96
N THR A 142 -3.24 -7.72 -12.05
CA THR A 142 -4.06 -8.18 -13.16
C THR A 142 -4.31 -7.02 -14.10
N TYR A 143 -3.70 -7.08 -15.27
CA TYR A 143 -3.75 -6.04 -16.29
C TYR A 143 -4.85 -6.31 -17.32
N PRO A 144 -5.41 -5.25 -17.93
CA PRO A 144 -6.12 -5.40 -19.18
C PRO A 144 -5.15 -5.79 -20.30
N GLU A 145 -5.67 -6.24 -21.41
CA GLU A 145 -4.84 -6.49 -22.60
C GLU A 145 -4.21 -5.17 -23.07
N SER A 146 -2.89 -5.11 -23.07
CA SER A 146 -2.10 -3.91 -23.43
C SER A 146 -0.68 -4.32 -23.84
N THR A 147 -0.09 -3.55 -24.75
CA THR A 147 1.31 -3.70 -25.17
C THR A 147 2.24 -2.72 -24.47
N THR A 148 1.71 -1.78 -23.67
CA THR A 148 2.45 -0.70 -23.00
C THR A 148 2.42 -0.81 -21.48
N SER A 149 1.75 -1.83 -20.94
CA SER A 149 1.70 -2.07 -19.49
C SER A 149 3.08 -2.33 -18.90
N GLY A 150 3.26 -1.85 -17.68
CA GLY A 150 4.52 -2.02 -16.97
C GLY A 150 4.39 -1.85 -15.47
N ILE A 151 5.51 -1.94 -14.81
CA ILE A 151 5.66 -1.65 -13.39
C ILE A 151 6.69 -0.53 -13.26
N ILE A 152 6.35 0.53 -12.55
CA ILE A 152 7.27 1.58 -12.17
C ILE A 152 7.80 1.23 -10.78
N ILE A 153 9.12 1.23 -10.64
CA ILE A 153 9.81 1.19 -9.35
C ILE A 153 10.36 2.59 -9.14
N ASP A 154 9.83 3.28 -8.15
CA ASP A 154 10.21 4.64 -7.81
C ASP A 154 11.03 4.61 -6.53
N ALA A 155 12.28 4.98 -6.64
CA ALA A 155 13.18 5.15 -5.50
C ALA A 155 13.31 6.65 -5.19
N TYR A 156 13.70 6.97 -3.96
CA TYR A 156 13.94 8.36 -3.58
C TYR A 156 14.94 9.05 -4.52
N ASP A 157 14.71 10.32 -4.79
CA ASP A 157 15.53 11.15 -5.67
C ASP A 157 16.98 11.29 -5.20
N GLU A 158 17.20 11.19 -3.88
CA GLU A 158 18.53 11.31 -3.28
C GLU A 158 18.96 10.01 -2.58
N GLY A 159 20.18 9.57 -2.85
CA GLY A 159 20.81 8.44 -2.16
C GLY A 159 20.33 7.06 -2.61
N SER A 160 19.53 6.96 -3.68
CA SER A 160 19.03 5.70 -4.22
C SER A 160 19.71 5.34 -5.54
N TYR A 161 19.86 4.05 -5.78
CA TYR A 161 20.40 3.51 -7.02
C TYR A 161 19.65 2.25 -7.43
N ILE A 162 19.18 2.21 -8.66
CA ILE A 162 18.52 1.05 -9.26
C ILE A 162 19.39 0.52 -10.39
N LYS A 163 19.71 -0.78 -10.35
CA LYS A 163 20.40 -1.49 -11.42
C LYS A 163 19.50 -2.61 -11.93
N VAL A 164 19.20 -2.56 -13.22
CA VAL A 164 18.52 -3.66 -13.90
C VAL A 164 19.55 -4.67 -14.38
N ILE A 165 19.36 -5.96 -14.10
CA ILE A 165 20.24 -7.06 -14.49
C ILE A 165 19.43 -8.05 -15.34
N PRO A 166 19.24 -7.75 -16.65
CA PRO A 166 18.35 -8.55 -17.49
C PRO A 166 18.76 -10.02 -17.64
N GLU A 167 20.05 -10.31 -17.58
CA GLU A 167 20.60 -11.66 -17.66
C GLU A 167 20.27 -12.53 -16.43
N GLU A 168 19.92 -11.90 -15.32
CA GLU A 168 19.51 -12.59 -14.09
C GLU A 168 17.98 -12.51 -13.86
N ASN A 169 17.24 -11.86 -14.75
CA ASN A 169 15.83 -11.49 -14.57
C ASN A 169 15.59 -10.66 -13.29
N ALA A 170 16.52 -9.77 -12.94
CA ALA A 170 16.56 -8.96 -11.73
C ALA A 170 16.86 -7.48 -12.01
#